data_2c23a79c8c3cdb77b8fd9bc84a4048f7
#
_entry.id   2c23a79c8c3cdb77b8fd9bc84a4048f7
#
_cell.length_a   1.000
_cell.length_b   1.000
_cell.length_c   1.000
_cell.angle_alpha   90.00
_cell.angle_beta   90.00
_cell.angle_gamma   90.00
#
_symmetry.space_group_name_H-M   'P 1'
#
loop_
_entity.id
_entity.type
_entity.pdbx_description
1 polymer ?
#
loop_
_entity_poly.entity_id
_entity_poly.type
_entity_poly.pdbx_seq_one_letter_code
_entity_poly.pdbx_strand_id
1 'polypeptide(L)'
;DLILGAGVSSKFFLACRPPGHHAFPSMGSGFCIFNNAALGAKYAREKFGIKRIAIVDFDAHHGNGTQEIFYGDSNVFYMSFHQHPHYPGTGGPDETGCGKGEGFNLNLPFMPGTEEPDYMVSLIDIILPLLERFEPGLIIVSAGYDSHLSDSMSSLGLVEGSYWKIMLALSIFCRWACNGRMGIVLEGGYDCGSTADSAVNTISACLEDSTIMKIKNIDDMENYFKVDNDYRKNRVRNRLMLDELRKNFNLN
;
A
#
# COMPACT_ATOMS: atom_id res chain seq x y z
N ASP A 1 7.86 -5.42 17.95
CA ASP A 1 7.51 -5.77 19.35
C ASP A 1 6.30 -4.97 19.83
N LEU A 2 6.26 -3.64 19.68
CA LEU A 2 5.17 -2.79 20.19
C LEU A 2 3.80 -3.13 19.57
N ILE A 3 3.72 -3.34 18.25
CA ILE A 3 2.47 -3.68 17.56
C ILE A 3 1.91 -5.04 17.99
N LEU A 4 2.79 -6.02 18.19
CA LEU A 4 2.40 -7.41 18.34
C LEU A 4 2.50 -7.89 19.80
N GLY A 5 3.33 -7.25 20.63
CA GLY A 5 3.57 -7.63 22.01
C GLY A 5 2.57 -7.06 23.03
N ALA A 6 1.90 -5.95 22.70
CA ALA A 6 1.04 -5.25 23.64
C ALA A 6 -0.39 -5.82 23.76
N GLY A 7 -0.79 -6.74 22.86
CA GLY A 7 -2.15 -7.33 22.86
C GLY A 7 -3.28 -6.33 22.55
N VAL A 8 -2.95 -5.10 22.17
CA VAL A 8 -3.88 -4.01 21.85
C VAL A 8 -3.75 -3.61 20.38
N SER A 9 -4.82 -3.02 19.85
CA SER A 9 -4.79 -2.35 18.54
C SER A 9 -3.72 -1.25 18.55
N SER A 10 -2.69 -1.40 17.74
CA SER A 10 -1.57 -0.48 17.72
C SER A 10 -1.10 -0.21 16.29
N LYS A 11 -0.91 1.08 16.00
CA LYS A 11 -0.34 1.57 14.75
C LYS A 11 0.94 2.32 15.05
N PHE A 12 1.95 2.12 14.22
CA PHE A 12 3.25 2.77 14.38
C PHE A 12 3.70 3.36 13.07
N PHE A 13 4.20 4.58 13.12
CA PHE A 13 4.88 5.24 12.02
C PHE A 13 6.39 5.23 12.29
N LEU A 14 7.14 4.57 11.42
CA LEU A 14 8.58 4.46 11.46
C LEU A 14 9.19 5.47 10.48
N ALA A 15 9.58 6.63 10.98
CA ALA A 15 10.28 7.67 10.23
C ALA A 15 11.77 7.31 10.08
N CYS A 16 12.07 6.28 9.31
CA CYS A 16 13.45 5.83 9.10
C CYS A 16 13.99 6.26 7.73
N ARG A 17 15.30 6.43 7.67
CA ARG A 17 16.10 6.64 6.47
C ARG A 17 17.36 5.77 6.56
N PRO A 18 17.84 5.23 5.44
CA PRO A 18 17.34 5.31 4.07
C PRO A 18 16.03 4.53 3.86
N PRO A 19 15.33 4.73 2.71
CA PRO A 19 14.19 3.90 2.34
C PRO A 19 14.59 2.43 2.16
N GLY A 20 13.62 1.53 1.94
CA GLY A 20 13.91 0.10 1.95
C GLY A 20 13.36 -0.71 0.78
N HIS A 21 12.27 -0.30 0.14
CA HIS A 21 11.49 -1.15 -0.75
C HIS A 21 12.21 -1.59 -2.05
N HIS A 22 13.30 -0.93 -2.44
CA HIS A 22 14.13 -1.36 -3.57
C HIS A 22 15.28 -2.31 -3.20
N ALA A 23 15.55 -2.52 -1.90
CA ALA A 23 16.64 -3.40 -1.48
C ALA A 23 16.27 -4.88 -1.66
N PHE A 24 17.14 -5.60 -2.37
CA PHE A 24 17.07 -7.04 -2.58
C PHE A 24 17.68 -7.82 -1.41
N PRO A 25 17.55 -9.17 -1.34
CA PRO A 25 18.15 -9.96 -0.27
C PRO A 25 19.66 -9.82 -0.12
N SER A 26 20.37 -9.52 -1.20
CA SER A 26 21.83 -9.47 -1.22
C SER A 26 22.42 -8.18 -1.81
N MET A 27 21.58 -7.21 -2.17
CA MET A 27 22.02 -6.00 -2.87
C MET A 27 21.14 -4.81 -2.52
N GLY A 28 21.74 -3.68 -2.19
CA GLY A 28 21.06 -2.39 -2.10
C GLY A 28 20.77 -1.81 -3.49
N SER A 29 19.67 -1.09 -3.62
CA SER A 29 19.24 -0.44 -4.87
C SER A 29 18.34 0.76 -4.57
N GLY A 30 18.17 1.70 -5.50
CA GLY A 30 17.19 2.79 -5.40
C GLY A 30 17.27 3.56 -4.07
N PHE A 31 18.45 3.97 -3.64
CA PHE A 31 18.73 4.59 -2.33
C PHE A 31 18.50 3.68 -1.11
N CYS A 32 18.07 2.43 -1.30
CA CYS A 32 17.77 1.48 -0.22
C CYS A 32 18.99 0.60 0.09
N ILE A 33 19.23 0.36 1.39
CA ILE A 33 20.30 -0.54 1.88
C ILE A 33 19.68 -1.83 2.42
N PHE A 34 18.71 -1.71 3.31
CA PHE A 34 17.93 -2.81 3.85
C PHE A 34 16.47 -2.63 3.49
N ASN A 35 15.77 -3.72 3.20
CA ASN A 35 14.33 -3.67 3.00
C ASN A 35 13.60 -3.65 4.35
N ASN A 36 13.29 -2.46 4.84
CA ASN A 36 12.73 -2.26 6.18
C ASN A 36 11.37 -2.95 6.34
N ALA A 37 10.49 -2.86 5.34
CA ALA A 37 9.17 -3.51 5.35
C ALA A 37 9.30 -5.03 5.34
N ALA A 38 10.19 -5.59 4.49
CA ALA A 38 10.40 -7.02 4.42
C ALA A 38 11.04 -7.59 5.69
N LEU A 39 11.97 -6.87 6.30
CA LEU A 39 12.56 -7.25 7.59
C LEU A 39 11.47 -7.29 8.68
N GLY A 40 10.61 -6.27 8.74
CA GLY A 40 9.48 -6.23 9.66
C GLY A 40 8.52 -7.40 9.46
N ALA A 41 8.19 -7.73 8.20
CA ALA A 41 7.32 -8.86 7.87
C ALA A 41 7.93 -10.20 8.29
N LYS A 42 9.19 -10.46 7.95
CA LYS A 42 9.88 -11.70 8.36
C LYS A 42 9.98 -11.82 9.87
N TYR A 43 10.36 -10.75 10.55
CA TYR A 43 10.45 -10.72 12.01
C TYR A 43 9.10 -10.99 12.68
N ALA A 44 8.00 -10.41 12.17
CA ALA A 44 6.66 -10.63 12.69
C ALA A 44 6.24 -12.10 12.55
N ARG A 45 6.59 -12.75 11.43
CA ARG A 45 6.32 -14.18 11.21
C ARG A 45 7.13 -15.07 12.15
N GLU A 46 8.42 -14.84 12.24
CA GLU A 46 9.34 -15.70 13.00
C GLU A 46 9.14 -15.57 14.52
N LYS A 47 9.04 -14.34 15.02
CA LYS A 47 8.98 -14.10 16.46
C LYS A 47 7.56 -14.18 17.03
N PHE A 48 6.56 -13.76 16.29
CA PHE A 48 5.18 -13.65 16.79
C PHE A 48 4.21 -14.63 16.12
N GLY A 49 4.68 -15.44 15.18
CA GLY A 49 3.87 -16.46 14.51
C GLY A 49 2.74 -15.89 13.64
N ILE A 50 2.86 -14.64 13.18
CA ILE A 50 1.88 -14.05 12.27
C ILE A 50 1.95 -14.78 10.93
N LYS A 51 0.87 -15.49 10.58
CA LYS A 51 0.88 -16.36 9.40
C LYS A 51 0.77 -15.57 8.09
N ARG A 52 -0.11 -14.58 8.02
CA ARG A 52 -0.39 -13.80 6.80
C ARG A 52 -0.11 -12.33 7.05
N ILE A 53 0.70 -11.73 6.18
CA ILE A 53 1.07 -10.32 6.26
C ILE A 53 0.80 -9.67 4.90
N ALA A 54 0.08 -8.55 4.91
CA ALA A 54 -0.06 -7.71 3.72
C ALA A 54 0.96 -6.57 3.77
N ILE A 55 1.59 -6.28 2.63
CA ILE A 55 2.41 -5.10 2.44
C ILE A 55 1.74 -4.27 1.35
N VAL A 56 1.29 -3.07 1.70
CA VAL A 56 0.70 -2.09 0.77
C VAL A 56 1.69 -0.97 0.59
N ASP A 57 2.16 -0.80 -0.64
CA ASP A 57 3.19 0.16 -1.02
C ASP A 57 2.56 1.24 -1.91
N PHE A 58 2.60 2.49 -1.48
CA PHE A 58 2.11 3.63 -2.27
C PHE A 58 3.20 4.64 -2.63
N ASP A 59 4.46 4.24 -2.55
CA ASP A 59 5.56 4.98 -3.15
C ASP A 59 5.33 5.17 -4.66
N ALA A 60 5.83 6.25 -5.23
CA ALA A 60 5.71 6.48 -6.66
C ALA A 60 6.49 5.46 -7.50
N HIS A 61 7.45 4.78 -6.91
CA HIS A 61 8.28 3.78 -7.55
C HIS A 61 7.84 2.37 -7.16
N HIS A 62 7.93 1.44 -8.11
CA HIS A 62 7.68 0.03 -7.82
C HIS A 62 8.71 -0.51 -6.81
N GLY A 63 8.24 -1.09 -5.71
CA GLY A 63 9.10 -1.70 -4.68
C GLY A 63 9.61 -3.08 -5.11
N ASN A 64 10.44 -3.09 -6.16
CA ASN A 64 10.94 -4.31 -6.81
C ASN A 64 11.73 -5.23 -5.86
N GLY A 65 12.39 -4.67 -4.86
CA GLY A 65 13.07 -5.45 -3.82
C GLY A 65 12.09 -6.20 -2.93
N THR A 66 11.00 -5.55 -2.52
CA THR A 66 9.94 -6.19 -1.72
C THR A 66 9.23 -7.28 -2.53
N GLN A 67 8.89 -7.00 -3.78
CA GLN A 67 8.33 -7.99 -4.71
C GLN A 67 9.25 -9.22 -4.81
N GLU A 68 10.52 -9.03 -5.12
CA GLU A 68 11.48 -10.14 -5.29
C GLU A 68 11.58 -11.02 -4.02
N ILE A 69 11.64 -10.39 -2.83
CA ILE A 69 11.76 -11.11 -1.56
C ILE A 69 10.57 -12.05 -1.30
N PHE A 70 9.36 -11.65 -1.73
CA PHE A 70 8.13 -12.38 -1.44
C PHE A 70 7.45 -13.00 -2.66
N TYR A 71 8.04 -12.93 -3.84
CA TYR A 71 7.42 -13.33 -5.11
C TYR A 71 6.94 -14.79 -5.14
N GLY A 72 7.58 -15.68 -4.38
CA GLY A 72 7.20 -17.09 -4.22
C GLY A 72 6.50 -17.44 -2.90
N ASP A 73 6.10 -16.46 -2.08
CA ASP A 73 5.59 -16.68 -0.72
C ASP A 73 4.10 -16.34 -0.58
N SER A 74 3.24 -17.36 -0.52
CA SER A 74 1.79 -17.19 -0.32
C SER A 74 1.37 -16.63 1.06
N ASN A 75 2.31 -16.44 1.97
CA ASN A 75 2.01 -15.88 3.31
C ASN A 75 2.23 -14.37 3.38
N VAL A 76 2.79 -13.77 2.33
CA VAL A 76 2.95 -12.32 2.22
C VAL A 76 2.29 -11.86 0.92
N PHE A 77 1.30 -10.99 1.04
CA PHE A 77 0.68 -10.37 -0.13
C PHE A 77 1.27 -8.97 -0.32
N TYR A 78 2.05 -8.80 -1.37
CA TYR A 78 2.60 -7.51 -1.76
C TYR A 78 1.68 -6.83 -2.76
N MET A 79 1.35 -5.57 -2.52
CA MET A 79 0.47 -4.74 -3.35
C MET A 79 1.10 -3.37 -3.54
N SER A 80 1.35 -2.96 -4.78
CA SER A 80 2.05 -1.71 -5.08
C SER A 80 1.26 -0.81 -6.01
N PHE A 81 1.06 0.43 -5.60
CA PHE A 81 0.71 1.55 -6.48
C PHE A 81 2.00 2.23 -6.94
N HIS A 82 2.21 2.41 -8.20
CA HIS A 82 3.41 3.09 -8.70
C HIS A 82 3.19 3.68 -10.09
N GLN A 83 4.01 4.65 -10.44
CA GLN A 83 4.03 5.18 -11.80
C GLN A 83 4.66 4.17 -12.77
N HIS A 84 4.05 4.02 -13.94
CA HIS A 84 4.60 3.20 -15.03
C HIS A 84 4.29 3.84 -16.40
N PRO A 85 5.27 3.87 -17.35
CA PRO A 85 6.67 3.47 -17.19
C PRO A 85 7.46 4.42 -16.30
N HIS A 86 8.24 3.90 -15.39
CA HIS A 86 9.13 4.65 -14.50
C HIS A 86 10.22 3.75 -13.93
N TYR A 87 11.18 4.32 -13.16
CA TYR A 87 12.15 3.51 -12.40
C TYR A 87 11.39 2.56 -11.45
N PRO A 88 11.81 1.31 -11.26
CA PRO A 88 12.96 0.62 -11.85
C PRO A 88 12.70 -0.12 -13.17
N GLY A 89 11.55 0.10 -13.81
CA GLY A 89 11.17 -0.54 -15.07
C GLY A 89 10.53 -1.93 -14.92
N THR A 90 10.07 -2.26 -13.70
CA THR A 90 9.36 -3.48 -13.32
C THR A 90 7.99 -3.13 -12.75
N GLY A 91 7.20 -4.11 -12.33
CA GLY A 91 5.89 -3.90 -11.74
C GLY A 91 4.76 -3.90 -12.76
N GLY A 92 4.86 -4.76 -13.78
CA GLY A 92 3.77 -4.98 -14.71
C GLY A 92 2.55 -5.63 -14.05
N PRO A 93 1.34 -5.44 -14.60
CA PRO A 93 0.10 -6.00 -14.04
C PRO A 93 0.04 -7.53 -14.17
N ASP A 94 0.89 -8.13 -14.98
CA ASP A 94 1.06 -9.56 -15.19
C ASP A 94 2.08 -10.21 -14.23
N GLU A 95 2.81 -9.41 -13.47
CA GLU A 95 3.72 -9.89 -12.43
C GLU A 95 2.92 -10.23 -11.16
N THR A 96 2.29 -11.42 -11.12
CA THR A 96 1.34 -11.83 -10.06
C THR A 96 1.90 -12.77 -9.01
N GLY A 97 3.20 -13.08 -9.07
CA GLY A 97 3.87 -14.04 -8.20
C GLY A 97 4.36 -15.26 -8.97
N CYS A 98 4.95 -16.22 -8.26
CA CYS A 98 5.36 -17.49 -8.86
C CYS A 98 5.23 -18.66 -7.88
N GLY A 99 5.03 -19.86 -8.40
CA GLY A 99 4.94 -21.07 -7.58
C GLY A 99 3.86 -20.98 -6.50
N LYS A 100 4.24 -21.05 -5.21
CA LYS A 100 3.28 -20.89 -4.11
C LYS A 100 2.81 -19.45 -3.92
N GLY A 101 3.58 -18.48 -4.38
CA GLY A 101 3.26 -17.06 -4.32
C GLY A 101 2.39 -16.55 -5.48
N GLU A 102 2.00 -17.42 -6.41
CA GLU A 102 1.12 -17.04 -7.51
C GLU A 102 -0.21 -16.48 -7.00
N GLY A 103 -0.58 -15.26 -7.46
CA GLY A 103 -1.76 -14.53 -6.98
C GLY A 103 -1.55 -13.77 -5.68
N PHE A 104 -0.32 -13.71 -5.13
CA PHE A 104 0.02 -12.94 -3.92
C PHE A 104 0.97 -11.77 -4.18
N ASN A 105 1.02 -11.32 -5.43
CA ASN A 105 1.67 -10.09 -5.86
C ASN A 105 0.71 -9.30 -6.75
N LEU A 106 0.47 -8.03 -6.41
CA LEU A 106 -0.42 -7.14 -7.17
C LEU A 106 0.32 -5.85 -7.50
N ASN A 107 0.40 -5.53 -8.76
CA ASN A 107 0.93 -4.27 -9.26
C ASN A 107 -0.17 -3.41 -9.89
N LEU A 108 -0.22 -2.16 -9.50
CA LEU A 108 -1.11 -1.11 -10.00
C LEU A 108 -0.26 -0.05 -10.71
N PRO A 109 0.18 -0.31 -11.96
CA PRO A 109 1.05 0.57 -12.72
C PRO A 109 0.26 1.76 -13.27
N PHE A 110 0.30 2.88 -12.58
CA PHE A 110 -0.41 4.09 -12.93
C PHE A 110 0.32 4.93 -13.98
N MET A 111 -0.44 5.48 -14.89
CA MET A 111 0.08 6.43 -15.89
C MET A 111 0.47 7.76 -15.24
N PRO A 112 1.49 8.48 -15.79
CA PRO A 112 1.80 9.84 -15.36
C PRO A 112 0.56 10.74 -15.32
N GLY A 113 0.44 11.59 -14.30
CA GLY A 113 -0.71 12.47 -14.07
C GLY A 113 -1.92 11.77 -13.45
N THR A 114 -1.74 10.54 -12.90
CA THR A 114 -2.76 9.88 -12.09
C THR A 114 -2.94 10.61 -10.76
N GLU A 115 -4.18 10.84 -10.38
CA GLU A 115 -4.61 11.60 -9.20
C GLU A 115 -5.31 10.70 -8.17
N GLU A 116 -5.64 11.28 -7.00
CA GLU A 116 -6.29 10.62 -5.87
C GLU A 116 -7.47 9.69 -6.24
N PRO A 117 -8.42 10.09 -7.13
CA PRO A 117 -9.59 9.25 -7.39
C PRO A 117 -9.22 7.86 -7.95
N ASP A 118 -8.16 7.74 -8.77
CA ASP A 118 -7.69 6.44 -9.25
C ASP A 118 -7.16 5.56 -8.12
N TYR A 119 -6.43 6.17 -7.17
CA TYR A 119 -5.95 5.47 -5.98
C TYR A 119 -7.11 4.98 -5.13
N MET A 120 -8.12 5.82 -4.88
CA MET A 120 -9.28 5.45 -4.06
C MET A 120 -10.14 4.37 -4.73
N VAL A 121 -10.37 4.44 -6.06
CA VAL A 121 -11.05 3.38 -6.81
C VAL A 121 -10.27 2.07 -6.70
N SER A 122 -8.96 2.12 -6.94
CA SER A 122 -8.10 0.92 -6.86
C SER A 122 -8.07 0.32 -5.45
N LEU A 123 -8.03 1.17 -4.44
CA LEU A 123 -8.05 0.74 -3.04
C LEU A 123 -9.37 0.05 -2.69
N ILE A 124 -10.50 0.71 -2.95
CA ILE A 124 -11.84 0.21 -2.55
C ILE A 124 -12.26 -1.00 -3.39
N ASP A 125 -12.03 -0.96 -4.71
CA ASP A 125 -12.56 -1.96 -5.64
C ASP A 125 -11.63 -3.16 -5.86
N ILE A 126 -10.34 -3.04 -5.52
CA ILE A 126 -9.36 -4.11 -5.78
C ILE A 126 -8.61 -4.50 -4.51
N ILE A 127 -7.89 -3.55 -3.87
CA ILE A 127 -7.00 -3.89 -2.74
C ILE A 127 -7.79 -4.39 -1.54
N LEU A 128 -8.81 -3.66 -1.10
CA LEU A 128 -9.56 -4.04 0.11
C LEU A 128 -10.29 -5.39 -0.05
N PRO A 129 -10.98 -5.70 -1.17
CA PRO A 129 -11.54 -7.03 -1.39
C PRO A 129 -10.50 -8.15 -1.39
N LEU A 130 -9.31 -7.90 -1.96
CA LEU A 130 -8.21 -8.87 -1.93
C LEU A 130 -7.64 -9.05 -0.53
N LEU A 131 -7.49 -7.97 0.23
CA LEU A 131 -7.08 -8.02 1.64
C LEU A 131 -8.11 -8.74 2.52
N GLU A 132 -9.40 -8.51 2.30
CA GLU A 132 -10.47 -9.20 3.02
C GLU A 132 -10.39 -10.71 2.78
N ARG A 133 -10.22 -11.12 1.54
CA ARG A 133 -10.04 -12.53 1.14
C ARG A 133 -8.73 -13.15 1.66
N PHE A 134 -7.67 -12.35 1.76
CA PHE A 134 -6.38 -12.78 2.28
C PHE A 134 -6.35 -12.90 3.80
N GLU A 135 -7.19 -12.17 4.52
CA GLU A 135 -7.29 -12.14 5.99
C GLU A 135 -5.93 -11.93 6.67
N PRO A 136 -5.27 -10.79 6.49
CA PRO A 136 -3.96 -10.53 7.08
C PRO A 136 -4.02 -10.46 8.60
N GLY A 137 -3.00 -10.97 9.28
CA GLY A 137 -2.81 -10.77 10.72
C GLY A 137 -2.02 -9.49 11.07
N LEU A 138 -1.41 -8.86 10.07
CA LEU A 138 -0.66 -7.61 10.14
C LEU A 138 -0.68 -6.95 8.77
N ILE A 139 -0.85 -5.62 8.75
CA ILE A 139 -0.63 -4.79 7.56
C ILE A 139 0.63 -3.97 7.77
N ILE A 140 1.53 -3.99 6.79
CA ILE A 140 2.67 -3.08 6.71
C ILE A 140 2.42 -2.15 5.52
N VAL A 141 2.63 -0.87 5.71
CA VAL A 141 2.51 0.14 4.66
C VAL A 141 3.90 0.68 4.35
N SER A 142 4.38 0.47 3.11
CA SER A 142 5.51 1.20 2.56
C SER A 142 5.02 2.57 2.10
N ALA A 143 5.32 3.59 2.90
CA ALA A 143 4.75 4.93 2.75
C ALA A 143 5.77 5.87 2.09
N GLY A 144 5.75 5.91 0.74
CA GLY A 144 6.44 6.92 -0.04
C GLY A 144 5.55 8.13 -0.31
N TYR A 145 6.13 9.31 -0.25
CA TYR A 145 5.40 10.57 -0.48
C TYR A 145 5.81 11.27 -1.77
N ASP A 146 6.58 10.61 -2.60
CA ASP A 146 7.06 11.08 -3.90
C ASP A 146 6.02 10.97 -5.04
N SER A 147 4.83 10.42 -4.74
CA SER A 147 3.63 10.56 -5.58
C SER A 147 2.98 11.95 -5.47
N HIS A 148 3.46 12.82 -4.56
CA HIS A 148 2.92 14.16 -4.37
C HIS A 148 3.25 15.06 -5.57
N LEU A 149 2.29 15.88 -5.99
CA LEU A 149 2.41 16.75 -7.17
C LEU A 149 3.58 17.75 -7.12
N SER A 150 4.09 18.08 -5.92
CA SER A 150 5.26 18.94 -5.71
C SER A 150 6.58 18.18 -5.71
N ASP A 151 6.56 16.85 -5.71
CA ASP A 151 7.78 16.06 -5.74
C ASP A 151 8.25 15.87 -7.18
N SER A 152 9.54 16.12 -7.41
CA SER A 152 10.12 16.06 -8.76
C SER A 152 10.51 14.65 -9.21
N MET A 153 10.38 13.65 -8.31
CA MET A 153 10.80 12.28 -8.59
C MET A 153 9.72 11.46 -9.31
N SER A 154 8.50 11.97 -9.43
CA SER A 154 7.44 11.35 -10.22
C SER A 154 6.59 12.39 -10.95
N SER A 155 5.65 11.93 -11.74
CA SER A 155 4.65 12.78 -12.43
C SER A 155 3.24 12.40 -11.99
N LEU A 156 3.09 11.87 -10.78
CA LEU A 156 1.79 11.60 -10.17
C LEU A 156 1.25 12.88 -9.51
N GLY A 157 -0.05 12.89 -9.21
CA GLY A 157 -0.76 14.10 -8.81
C GLY A 157 -1.44 14.01 -7.44
N LEU A 158 -0.84 13.29 -6.48
CA LEU A 158 -1.38 13.27 -5.12
C LEU A 158 -1.09 14.59 -4.39
N VAL A 159 -1.94 14.91 -3.44
CA VAL A 159 -1.76 15.99 -2.48
C VAL A 159 -1.77 15.41 -1.06
N GLU A 160 -1.39 16.17 -0.05
CA GLU A 160 -1.32 15.71 1.34
C GLU A 160 -2.64 15.10 1.83
N GLY A 161 -3.79 15.65 1.42
CA GLY A 161 -5.12 15.12 1.73
C GLY A 161 -5.42 13.77 1.09
N SER A 162 -4.75 13.42 -0.03
CA SER A 162 -4.88 12.12 -0.67
C SER A 162 -4.32 11.01 0.21
N TYR A 163 -3.17 11.25 0.82
CA TYR A 163 -2.55 10.30 1.76
C TYR A 163 -3.42 10.10 3.01
N TRP A 164 -4.07 11.16 3.49
CA TRP A 164 -5.05 11.05 4.57
C TRP A 164 -6.19 10.09 4.20
N LYS A 165 -6.78 10.21 3.01
CA LYS A 165 -7.88 9.33 2.57
C LYS A 165 -7.44 7.87 2.42
N ILE A 166 -6.31 7.63 1.74
CA ILE A 166 -5.74 6.29 1.56
C ILE A 166 -5.49 5.64 2.91
N MET A 167 -4.82 6.36 3.79
CA MET A 167 -4.46 5.85 5.11
C MET A 167 -5.65 5.67 6.04
N LEU A 168 -6.65 6.54 5.96
CA LEU A 168 -7.90 6.38 6.71
C LEU A 168 -8.62 5.10 6.29
N ALA A 169 -8.73 4.84 5.00
CA ALA A 169 -9.34 3.62 4.49
C ALA A 169 -8.59 2.36 4.96
N LEU A 170 -7.27 2.32 4.80
CA LEU A 170 -6.44 1.22 5.29
C LEU A 170 -6.53 1.06 6.82
N SER A 171 -6.55 2.15 7.56
CA SER A 171 -6.62 2.18 9.01
C SER A 171 -7.96 1.63 9.54
N ILE A 172 -9.06 2.04 8.92
CA ILE A 172 -10.41 1.51 9.22
C ILE A 172 -10.46 0.01 8.89
N PHE A 173 -10.01 -0.40 7.72
CA PHE A 173 -9.96 -1.81 7.32
C PHE A 173 -9.12 -2.63 8.32
N CYS A 174 -7.93 -2.17 8.66
CA CYS A 174 -7.02 -2.83 9.59
C CYS A 174 -7.68 -3.10 10.96
N ARG A 175 -8.56 -2.21 11.42
CA ARG A 175 -9.24 -2.34 12.70
C ARG A 175 -10.06 -3.64 12.79
N TRP A 176 -10.83 -3.98 11.77
CA TRP A 176 -11.60 -5.22 11.78
C TRP A 176 -10.84 -6.44 11.24
N ALA A 177 -9.95 -6.24 10.26
CA ALA A 177 -9.27 -7.35 9.60
C ALA A 177 -8.13 -7.96 10.46
N CYS A 178 -7.36 -7.11 11.16
CA CYS A 178 -6.19 -7.55 11.93
C CYS A 178 -6.06 -6.88 13.30
N ASN A 179 -7.20 -6.57 13.94
CA ASN A 179 -7.25 -5.94 15.27
C ASN A 179 -6.44 -4.63 15.35
N GLY A 180 -6.40 -3.86 14.28
CA GLY A 180 -5.69 -2.59 14.19
C GLY A 180 -4.17 -2.69 14.15
N ARG A 181 -3.60 -3.86 13.88
CA ARG A 181 -2.14 -4.06 13.79
C ARG A 181 -1.60 -3.54 12.48
N MET A 182 -0.98 -2.35 12.52
CA MET A 182 -0.42 -1.70 11.34
C MET A 182 0.95 -1.10 11.63
N GLY A 183 1.93 -1.42 10.80
CA GLY A 183 3.22 -0.74 10.75
C GLY A 183 3.31 0.13 9.50
N ILE A 184 3.70 1.39 9.65
CA ILE A 184 3.91 2.31 8.53
C ILE A 184 5.39 2.62 8.47
N VAL A 185 6.02 2.41 7.33
CA VAL A 185 7.46 2.58 7.12
C VAL A 185 7.68 3.65 6.08
N LEU A 186 8.40 4.69 6.41
CA LEU A 186 8.76 5.75 5.46
C LEU A 186 9.65 5.21 4.35
N GLU A 187 9.27 5.48 3.11
CA GLU A 187 10.06 5.17 1.90
C GLU A 187 10.52 6.46 1.21
N GLY A 188 10.12 6.72 -0.03
CA GLY A 188 10.45 7.93 -0.77
C GLY A 188 9.74 9.19 -0.27
N GLY A 189 9.97 10.28 -0.96
CA GLY A 189 9.53 11.63 -0.63
C GLY A 189 10.73 12.56 -0.51
N TYR A 190 10.89 13.46 -1.50
CA TYR A 190 12.11 14.23 -1.73
C TYR A 190 11.86 15.74 -1.69
N ASP A 191 10.61 16.18 -1.83
CA ASP A 191 10.22 17.52 -1.41
C ASP A 191 9.92 17.51 0.09
N CYS A 192 10.76 18.19 0.87
CA CYS A 192 10.69 18.13 2.34
C CYS A 192 9.38 18.65 2.92
N GLY A 193 8.80 19.70 2.29
CA GLY A 193 7.55 20.31 2.76
C GLY A 193 6.38 19.36 2.58
N SER A 194 6.14 18.93 1.35
CA SER A 194 5.03 18.04 1.03
C SER A 194 5.18 16.67 1.69
N THR A 195 6.41 16.16 1.85
CA THR A 195 6.67 14.91 2.59
C THR A 195 6.26 15.05 4.07
N ALA A 196 6.62 16.15 4.72
CA ALA A 196 6.26 16.39 6.11
C ALA A 196 4.72 16.52 6.28
N ASP A 197 4.07 17.31 5.44
CA ASP A 197 2.61 17.50 5.49
C ASP A 197 1.86 16.21 5.20
N SER A 198 2.31 15.41 4.23
CA SER A 198 1.74 14.11 3.90
C SER A 198 1.92 13.09 5.03
N ALA A 199 3.08 13.09 5.71
CA ALA A 199 3.31 12.24 6.88
C ALA A 199 2.41 12.63 8.06
N VAL A 200 2.20 13.92 8.30
CA VAL A 200 1.25 14.42 9.31
C VAL A 200 -0.18 13.96 8.97
N ASN A 201 -0.59 14.07 7.71
CA ASN A 201 -1.91 13.60 7.26
C ASN A 201 -2.08 12.08 7.42
N THR A 202 -1.04 11.31 7.13
CA THR A 202 -0.99 9.85 7.38
C THR A 202 -1.21 9.52 8.86
N ILE A 203 -0.51 10.20 9.75
CA ILE A 203 -0.63 9.99 11.21
C ILE A 203 -2.01 10.42 11.69
N SER A 204 -2.51 11.57 11.24
CA SER A 204 -3.85 12.08 11.59
C SER A 204 -4.94 11.08 11.19
N ALA A 205 -4.88 10.50 9.99
CA ALA A 205 -5.80 9.46 9.55
C ALA A 205 -5.81 8.25 10.49
N CYS A 206 -4.65 7.83 10.97
CA CYS A 206 -4.53 6.72 11.93
C CYS A 206 -5.14 7.03 13.30
N LEU A 207 -5.14 8.29 13.72
CA LEU A 207 -5.74 8.73 14.97
C LEU A 207 -7.26 8.91 14.86
N GLU A 208 -7.73 9.37 13.71
CA GLU A 208 -9.14 9.66 13.46
C GLU A 208 -10.00 8.40 13.22
N ASP A 209 -9.42 7.27 12.81
CA ASP A 209 -10.18 6.05 12.53
C ASP A 209 -11.02 5.58 13.72
N SER A 210 -10.57 5.86 14.93
CA SER A 210 -11.29 5.55 16.18
C SER A 210 -12.61 6.31 16.33
N THR A 211 -12.75 7.46 15.66
CA THR A 211 -13.97 8.29 15.69
C THR A 211 -15.03 7.80 14.70
N ILE A 212 -14.62 7.02 13.69
CA ILE A 212 -15.48 6.52 12.61
C ILE A 212 -15.91 5.07 12.89
N MET A 213 -16.55 4.86 14.05
CA MET A 213 -16.96 3.52 14.53
C MET A 213 -18.09 2.88 13.72
N LYS A 214 -18.75 3.61 12.83
CA LYS A 214 -19.91 3.14 12.07
C LYS A 214 -19.54 2.30 10.84
N ILE A 215 -18.32 2.46 10.31
CA ILE A 215 -17.85 1.75 9.13
C ILE A 215 -17.36 0.37 9.57
N LYS A 216 -17.98 -0.69 9.06
CA LYS A 216 -17.74 -2.09 9.46
C LYS A 216 -17.43 -3.04 8.31
N ASN A 217 -17.58 -2.59 7.08
CA ASN A 217 -17.36 -3.38 5.87
C ASN A 217 -16.96 -2.47 4.71
N ILE A 218 -16.62 -3.06 3.56
CA ILE A 218 -16.19 -2.33 2.37
C ILE A 218 -17.30 -1.47 1.78
N ASP A 219 -18.56 -1.93 1.81
CA ASP A 219 -19.71 -1.15 1.30
C ASP A 219 -19.91 0.14 2.10
N ASP A 220 -19.76 0.08 3.43
CA ASP A 220 -19.78 1.27 4.28
C ASP A 220 -18.65 2.23 3.92
N MET A 221 -17.45 1.72 3.59
CA MET A 221 -16.31 2.53 3.16
C MET A 221 -16.55 3.20 1.82
N GLU A 222 -17.09 2.46 0.85
CA GLU A 222 -17.47 2.99 -0.46
C GLU A 222 -18.43 4.19 -0.31
N ASN A 223 -19.46 4.02 0.51
CA ASN A 223 -20.44 5.07 0.79
C ASN A 223 -19.81 6.27 1.53
N TYR A 224 -18.89 6.03 2.46
CA TYR A 224 -18.21 7.07 3.23
C TYR A 224 -17.29 7.91 2.36
N PHE A 225 -16.43 7.28 1.57
CA PHE A 225 -15.49 7.96 0.69
C PHE A 225 -16.13 8.51 -0.58
N LYS A 226 -17.41 8.20 -0.84
CA LYS A 226 -18.18 8.65 -2.00
C LYS A 226 -17.40 8.44 -3.31
N VAL A 227 -16.85 7.24 -3.47
CA VAL A 227 -16.13 6.88 -4.70
C VAL A 227 -17.10 6.98 -5.87
N ASP A 228 -16.88 7.98 -6.73
CA ASP A 228 -17.82 8.41 -7.74
C ASP A 228 -18.00 7.33 -8.81
N ASN A 229 -19.25 6.86 -8.96
CA ASN A 229 -19.62 5.89 -9.99
C ASN A 229 -19.44 6.43 -11.41
N ASP A 230 -19.54 7.74 -11.62
CA ASP A 230 -19.28 8.37 -12.90
C ASP A 230 -17.78 8.38 -13.21
N TYR A 231 -16.95 8.59 -12.18
CA TYR A 231 -15.49 8.48 -12.29
C TYR A 231 -15.08 7.06 -12.69
N ARG A 232 -15.64 6.04 -12.04
CA ARG A 232 -15.40 4.62 -12.38
C ARG A 232 -15.70 4.31 -13.84
N LYS A 233 -16.72 4.96 -14.43
CA LYS A 233 -17.19 4.71 -15.80
C LYS A 233 -16.46 5.52 -16.86
N ASN A 234 -16.04 6.73 -16.56
CA ASN A 234 -15.71 7.75 -17.55
C ASN A 234 -14.25 8.21 -17.57
N ARG A 235 -13.46 7.98 -16.54
CA ARG A 235 -12.02 8.27 -16.56
C ARG A 235 -11.23 7.05 -17.02
N VAL A 236 -10.77 7.14 -18.25
CA VAL A 236 -10.23 6.03 -19.05
C VAL A 236 -8.75 5.76 -18.76
N ARG A 237 -8.02 6.65 -18.04
CA ARG A 237 -6.56 6.60 -18.01
C ARG A 237 -6.03 5.27 -17.45
N ASN A 238 -6.55 4.81 -16.32
CA ASN A 238 -6.15 3.53 -15.70
C ASN A 238 -7.22 2.43 -15.83
N ARG A 239 -8.35 2.69 -16.49
CA ARG A 239 -9.49 1.77 -16.53
C ARG A 239 -9.15 0.41 -17.11
N LEU A 240 -8.45 0.37 -18.25
CA LEU A 240 -8.11 -0.91 -18.91
C LEU A 240 -7.26 -1.78 -18.00
N MET A 241 -6.30 -1.18 -17.30
CA MET A 241 -5.46 -1.85 -16.31
C MET A 241 -6.29 -2.38 -15.12
N LEU A 242 -7.20 -1.57 -14.58
CA LEU A 242 -8.08 -1.99 -13.48
C LEU A 242 -9.04 -3.12 -13.89
N ASP A 243 -9.59 -3.07 -15.10
CA ASP A 243 -10.45 -4.14 -15.64
C ASP A 243 -9.67 -5.44 -15.87
N GLU A 244 -8.41 -5.35 -16.28
CA GLU A 244 -7.51 -6.50 -16.41
C GLU A 244 -7.18 -7.10 -15.04
N LEU A 245 -6.82 -6.30 -14.06
CA LEU A 245 -6.54 -6.75 -12.70
C LEU A 245 -7.76 -7.41 -12.04
N ARG A 246 -8.96 -6.85 -12.22
CA ARG A 246 -10.19 -7.50 -11.73
C ARG A 246 -10.35 -8.91 -12.29
N LYS A 247 -10.06 -9.12 -13.58
CA LYS A 247 -10.11 -10.44 -14.20
C LYS A 247 -9.05 -11.37 -13.64
N ASN A 248 -7.78 -10.91 -13.56
CA ASN A 248 -6.66 -11.72 -13.09
C ASN A 248 -6.86 -12.20 -11.65
N PHE A 249 -7.49 -11.38 -10.81
CA PHE A 249 -7.75 -11.71 -9.40
C PHE A 249 -9.17 -12.20 -9.10
N ASN A 250 -10.00 -12.45 -10.13
CA ASN A 250 -11.39 -12.91 -10.00
C ASN A 250 -12.24 -12.00 -9.08
N LEU A 251 -12.17 -10.69 -9.29
CA LEU A 251 -13.01 -9.69 -8.64
C LEU A 251 -14.18 -9.34 -9.58
N ASN A 252 -15.41 -9.50 -9.07
CA ASN A 252 -16.64 -9.21 -9.81
C ASN A 252 -17.03 -7.74 -9.69
#